data_64c865c1e616fa39c6509f3c6d6618ae
#
_entry.id   64c865c1e616fa39c6509f3c6d6618ae
#
_cell.length_a   1.000
_cell.length_b   1.000
_cell.length_c   1.000
_cell.angle_alpha   90.00
_cell.angle_beta   90.00
_cell.angle_gamma   90.00
#
_symmetry.space_group_name_H-M   'P 1'
#
loop_
_entity.id
_entity.type
_entity.pdbx_description
1 polymer ?
#
loop_
_entity_poly.entity_id
_entity_poly.type
_entity_poly.pdbx_seq_one_letter_code
_entity_poly.pdbx_strand_id
1 'polypeptide(L)'
;MNPPHDLRPAPRPFESWKVEIWLRIRRHFALKVIGTTAFTWLFFIGYFHLLRQPASPVAVMPLTALDHLIPFQPQALVAYFSLWLYVGVAPGLQLTFRELAVYGLWVGALCLTGLAAFFFWPTQIPPITMPPTDFPGFAILQGVDAAGNACPSMHVAIAIYTAIWIEHILRQAGAPMLLRLVNGLWFAAIAWSTVAIKQHVVLDVVAGAVLGIVFVLPSLRWRPRPAAIPAIWSGYHEATLPAGRFGGRARRS
;
A
#
# COMPACT_ATOMS: atom_id res chain seq x y z
N MET A 1 28.45 40.51 -2.79
CA MET A 1 27.12 39.92 -2.59
C MET A 1 26.88 38.88 -3.69
N ASN A 2 26.99 37.59 -3.36
CA ASN A 2 26.67 36.53 -4.30
C ASN A 2 25.13 36.46 -4.46
N PRO A 3 24.59 36.31 -5.69
CA PRO A 3 23.17 36.17 -5.88
C PRO A 3 22.66 34.86 -5.23
N PRO A 4 21.41 34.80 -4.78
CA PRO A 4 20.85 33.64 -4.12
C PRO A 4 20.91 32.42 -5.04
N HIS A 5 21.37 31.31 -4.50
CA HIS A 5 21.37 30.01 -5.17
C HIS A 5 19.98 29.75 -5.77
N ASP A 6 19.96 29.61 -7.09
CA ASP A 6 18.81 29.29 -7.90
C ASP A 6 18.16 28.00 -7.39
N LEU A 7 17.04 28.13 -6.68
CA LEU A 7 16.26 27.03 -6.12
C LEU A 7 15.46 26.28 -7.19
N ARG A 8 16.02 26.14 -8.39
CA ARG A 8 15.38 25.30 -9.41
C ARG A 8 15.35 23.87 -8.88
N PRO A 9 14.17 23.22 -8.89
CA PRO A 9 14.09 21.82 -8.57
C PRO A 9 15.04 21.05 -9.51
N ALA A 10 15.80 20.11 -8.94
CA ALA A 10 16.69 19.26 -9.71
C ALA A 10 15.93 18.69 -10.93
N PRO A 11 16.55 18.65 -12.13
CA PRO A 11 15.90 18.16 -13.33
C PRO A 11 15.36 16.75 -13.06
N ARG A 12 14.11 16.50 -13.46
CA ARG A 12 13.49 15.20 -13.26
C ARG A 12 14.25 14.17 -14.09
N PRO A 13 14.63 13.03 -13.52
CA PRO A 13 15.42 12.04 -14.22
C PRO A 13 14.67 11.34 -15.36
N PHE A 14 13.37 11.60 -15.51
CA PHE A 14 12.51 11.01 -16.54
C PHE A 14 11.74 12.10 -17.30
N GLU A 15 11.55 11.91 -18.60
CA GLU A 15 10.81 12.84 -19.46
C GLU A 15 9.34 12.98 -19.06
N SER A 16 8.74 11.89 -18.54
CA SER A 16 7.36 11.89 -18.06
C SER A 16 7.13 10.95 -16.89
N TRP A 17 6.14 11.25 -16.05
CA TRP A 17 5.72 10.40 -14.95
C TRP A 17 5.27 9.00 -15.40
N LYS A 18 4.70 8.88 -16.63
CA LYS A 18 4.25 7.60 -17.18
C LYS A 18 5.43 6.65 -17.40
N VAL A 19 6.51 7.16 -17.98
CA VAL A 19 7.74 6.40 -18.20
C VAL A 19 8.34 5.97 -16.87
N GLU A 20 8.41 6.87 -15.89
CA GLU A 20 8.92 6.53 -14.56
C GLU A 20 8.10 5.42 -13.91
N ILE A 21 6.77 5.52 -13.87
CA ILE A 21 5.90 4.50 -13.26
C ILE A 21 6.04 3.16 -13.98
N TRP A 22 6.06 3.16 -15.32
CA TRP A 22 6.25 1.94 -16.10
C TRP A 22 7.58 1.25 -15.81
N LEU A 23 8.68 2.01 -15.72
CA LEU A 23 10.00 1.49 -15.39
C LEU A 23 10.04 0.93 -13.97
N ARG A 24 9.42 1.63 -13.01
CA ARG A 24 9.28 1.15 -11.64
C ARG A 24 8.58 -0.20 -11.62
N ILE A 25 7.47 -0.37 -12.33
CA ILE A 25 6.72 -1.64 -12.39
C ILE A 25 7.59 -2.77 -12.97
N ARG A 26 8.26 -2.54 -14.10
CA ARG A 26 9.01 -3.60 -14.79
C ARG A 26 10.29 -4.02 -14.07
N ARG A 27 10.96 -3.07 -13.43
CA ARG A 27 12.23 -3.37 -12.77
C ARG A 27 12.01 -4.31 -11.59
N HIS A 28 12.75 -5.42 -11.59
CA HIS A 28 12.65 -6.47 -10.58
C HIS A 28 11.23 -7.07 -10.43
N PHE A 29 10.43 -7.09 -11.49
CA PHE A 29 9.02 -7.50 -11.46
C PHE A 29 8.83 -8.87 -10.79
N ALA A 30 9.54 -9.90 -11.26
CA ALA A 30 9.43 -11.25 -10.70
C ALA A 30 9.77 -11.28 -9.19
N LEU A 31 10.84 -10.58 -8.77
CA LEU A 31 11.22 -10.49 -7.38
C LEU A 31 10.14 -9.84 -6.52
N LYS A 32 9.50 -8.79 -7.04
CA LYS A 32 8.41 -8.10 -6.33
C LYS A 32 7.18 -8.98 -6.18
N VAL A 33 6.78 -9.67 -7.25
CA VAL A 33 5.63 -10.58 -7.22
C VAL A 33 5.90 -11.73 -6.25
N ILE A 34 7.02 -12.44 -6.43
CA ILE A 34 7.37 -13.59 -5.58
C ILE A 34 7.56 -13.15 -4.12
N GLY A 35 8.31 -12.06 -3.91
CA GLY A 35 8.59 -11.55 -2.56
C GLY A 35 7.33 -11.08 -1.83
N THR A 36 6.44 -10.35 -2.50
CA THR A 36 5.17 -9.91 -1.90
C THR A 36 4.26 -11.11 -1.61
N THR A 37 4.16 -12.06 -2.52
CA THR A 37 3.35 -13.28 -2.31
C THR A 37 3.89 -14.11 -1.15
N ALA A 38 5.19 -14.37 -1.11
CA ALA A 38 5.82 -15.12 -0.03
C ALA A 38 5.68 -14.41 1.33
N PHE A 39 5.86 -13.08 1.36
CA PHE A 39 5.66 -12.27 2.55
C PHE A 39 4.20 -12.35 3.06
N THR A 40 3.25 -12.19 2.17
CA THR A 40 1.81 -12.26 2.50
C THR A 40 1.45 -13.65 3.04
N TRP A 41 1.94 -14.70 2.41
CA TRP A 41 1.72 -16.07 2.85
C TRP A 41 2.31 -16.32 4.25
N LEU A 42 3.54 -15.87 4.50
CA LEU A 42 4.18 -15.98 5.81
C LEU A 42 3.41 -15.21 6.89
N PHE A 43 2.94 -14.01 6.59
CA PHE A 43 2.08 -13.24 7.49
C PHE A 43 0.82 -14.03 7.86
N PHE A 44 0.14 -14.64 6.88
CA PHE A 44 -1.08 -15.40 7.15
C PHE A 44 -0.87 -16.67 7.96
N ILE A 45 0.28 -17.31 7.86
CA ILE A 45 0.61 -18.44 8.75
C ILE A 45 0.55 -17.96 10.22
N GLY A 46 1.21 -16.86 10.55
CA GLY A 46 1.17 -16.28 11.89
C GLY A 46 -0.23 -15.80 12.28
N TYR A 47 -0.90 -15.10 11.38
CA TYR A 47 -2.25 -14.56 11.60
C TYR A 47 -3.27 -15.65 11.93
N PHE A 48 -3.36 -16.71 11.12
CA PHE A 48 -4.31 -17.81 11.36
C PHE A 48 -3.90 -18.69 12.53
N HIS A 49 -2.61 -18.79 12.84
CA HIS A 49 -2.18 -19.48 14.05
C HIS A 49 -2.73 -18.77 15.30
N LEU A 50 -2.54 -17.46 15.42
CA LEU A 50 -3.03 -16.66 16.52
C LEU A 50 -4.57 -16.61 16.60
N LEU A 51 -5.22 -16.55 15.43
CA LEU A 51 -6.68 -16.55 15.34
C LEU A 51 -7.30 -17.84 15.93
N ARG A 52 -6.68 -18.99 15.65
CA ARG A 52 -7.19 -20.30 16.09
C ARG A 52 -6.73 -20.69 17.47
N GLN A 53 -5.62 -20.14 17.94
CA GLN A 53 -5.00 -20.48 19.22
C GLN A 53 -4.62 -19.17 19.96
N PRO A 54 -5.61 -18.41 20.44
CA PRO A 54 -5.34 -17.19 21.20
C PRO A 54 -4.59 -17.51 22.49
N ALA A 55 -3.55 -16.74 22.81
CA ALA A 55 -2.67 -16.96 23.95
C ALA A 55 -3.32 -16.59 25.30
N SER A 56 -4.42 -15.84 25.28
CA SER A 56 -5.15 -15.36 26.47
C SER A 56 -6.65 -15.22 26.15
N PRO A 57 -7.52 -14.99 27.16
CA PRO A 57 -8.93 -14.73 26.92
C PRO A 57 -9.17 -13.61 25.93
N VAL A 58 -10.05 -13.86 24.95
CA VAL A 58 -10.33 -12.92 23.86
C VAL A 58 -11.25 -11.80 24.36
N ALA A 59 -10.78 -10.55 24.25
CA ALA A 59 -11.57 -9.37 24.61
C ALA A 59 -12.51 -8.96 23.47
N VAL A 60 -13.75 -8.62 23.82
CA VAL A 60 -14.72 -8.11 22.85
C VAL A 60 -14.55 -6.61 22.68
N MET A 61 -14.38 -6.15 21.43
CA MET A 61 -14.24 -4.73 21.11
C MET A 61 -15.56 -3.98 21.33
N PRO A 62 -15.55 -2.81 21.96
CA PRO A 62 -16.76 -2.03 22.17
C PRO A 62 -17.22 -1.35 20.86
N LEU A 63 -18.53 -1.28 20.67
CA LEU A 63 -19.14 -0.52 19.59
C LEU A 63 -19.18 0.97 19.95
N THR A 64 -18.91 1.81 18.96
CA THR A 64 -19.07 3.27 19.05
C THR A 64 -20.39 3.71 18.40
N ALA A 65 -20.79 4.97 18.61
CA ALA A 65 -21.95 5.53 17.94
C ALA A 65 -21.83 5.46 16.39
N LEU A 66 -20.62 5.58 15.86
CA LEU A 66 -20.36 5.48 14.40
C LEU A 66 -20.60 4.07 13.87
N ASP A 67 -20.32 3.03 14.66
CA ASP A 67 -20.59 1.64 14.26
C ASP A 67 -22.08 1.37 14.04
N HIS A 68 -22.94 2.05 14.82
CA HIS A 68 -24.39 1.97 14.67
C HIS A 68 -24.92 2.77 13.49
N LEU A 69 -24.23 3.86 13.09
CA LEU A 69 -24.61 4.69 11.93
C LEU A 69 -24.28 4.05 10.59
N ILE A 70 -23.29 3.14 10.55
CA ILE A 70 -22.90 2.47 9.31
C ILE A 70 -23.68 1.15 9.20
N PRO A 71 -24.69 1.05 8.31
CA PRO A 71 -25.44 -0.18 8.12
C PRO A 71 -24.58 -1.28 7.47
N PHE A 72 -24.99 -2.53 7.60
CA PHE A 72 -24.38 -3.64 6.88
C PHE A 72 -24.58 -3.46 5.37
N GLN A 73 -23.50 -3.52 4.60
CA GLN A 73 -23.49 -3.33 3.15
C GLN A 73 -22.64 -4.41 2.46
N PRO A 74 -23.25 -5.52 2.03
CA PRO A 74 -22.48 -6.62 1.42
C PRO A 74 -21.75 -6.22 0.14
N GLN A 75 -22.21 -5.20 -0.60
CA GLN A 75 -21.54 -4.69 -1.80
C GLN A 75 -20.16 -4.09 -1.50
N ALA A 76 -19.93 -3.62 -0.27
CA ALA A 76 -18.64 -3.12 0.17
C ALA A 76 -17.55 -4.21 0.17
N LEU A 77 -17.93 -5.49 0.05
CA LEU A 77 -17.01 -6.61 -0.10
C LEU A 77 -16.07 -6.47 -1.30
N VAL A 78 -16.52 -5.85 -2.38
CA VAL A 78 -15.67 -5.57 -3.56
C VAL A 78 -14.51 -4.64 -3.18
N ALA A 79 -14.78 -3.57 -2.44
CA ALA A 79 -13.75 -2.66 -1.94
C ALA A 79 -12.84 -3.37 -0.93
N TYR A 80 -13.39 -4.19 -0.05
CA TYR A 80 -12.65 -4.99 0.93
C TYR A 80 -11.64 -5.92 0.25
N PHE A 81 -12.07 -6.74 -0.71
CA PHE A 81 -11.18 -7.64 -1.44
C PHE A 81 -10.19 -6.92 -2.35
N SER A 82 -10.50 -5.69 -2.79
CA SER A 82 -9.56 -4.90 -3.58
C SER A 82 -8.27 -4.57 -2.83
N LEU A 83 -8.24 -4.72 -1.49
CA LEU A 83 -7.04 -4.61 -0.67
C LEU A 83 -5.90 -5.49 -1.21
N TRP A 84 -6.19 -6.72 -1.62
CA TRP A 84 -5.17 -7.67 -2.10
C TRP A 84 -4.44 -7.17 -3.35
N LEU A 85 -5.14 -6.48 -4.22
CA LEU A 85 -4.51 -5.79 -5.34
C LEU A 85 -3.75 -4.55 -4.85
N TYR A 86 -4.39 -3.76 -3.99
CA TYR A 86 -3.88 -2.48 -3.53
C TYR A 86 -2.54 -2.59 -2.80
N VAL A 87 -2.39 -3.56 -1.89
CA VAL A 87 -1.16 -3.76 -1.12
C VAL A 87 0.03 -4.20 -2.00
N GLY A 88 -0.22 -4.77 -3.15
CA GLY A 88 0.80 -5.12 -4.14
C GLY A 88 1.34 -3.91 -4.92
N VAL A 89 0.60 -2.80 -4.98
CA VAL A 89 0.98 -1.62 -5.79
C VAL A 89 2.24 -0.95 -5.24
N ALA A 90 2.32 -0.69 -3.94
CA ALA A 90 3.45 0.04 -3.37
C ALA A 90 4.81 -0.70 -3.52
N PRO A 91 4.96 -2.01 -3.21
CA PRO A 91 6.18 -2.75 -3.52
C PRO A 91 6.42 -2.83 -5.03
N GLY A 92 5.35 -2.92 -5.85
CA GLY A 92 5.41 -2.87 -7.30
C GLY A 92 6.07 -1.60 -7.85
N LEU A 93 5.93 -0.49 -7.15
CA LEU A 93 6.47 0.82 -7.53
C LEU A 93 7.88 1.12 -7.00
N GLN A 94 8.53 0.23 -6.22
CA GLN A 94 9.91 0.45 -5.78
C GLN A 94 10.87 0.30 -6.96
N LEU A 95 11.77 1.26 -7.16
CA LEU A 95 12.66 1.29 -8.32
C LEU A 95 13.89 0.40 -8.12
N THR A 96 14.45 0.37 -6.92
CA THR A 96 15.69 -0.36 -6.62
C THR A 96 15.43 -1.48 -5.62
N PHE A 97 16.31 -2.49 -5.63
CA PHE A 97 16.27 -3.55 -4.61
C PHE A 97 16.39 -2.98 -3.19
N ARG A 98 17.22 -1.96 -2.99
CA ARG A 98 17.40 -1.32 -1.69
C ARG A 98 16.12 -0.61 -1.22
N GLU A 99 15.41 0.10 -2.11
CA GLU A 99 14.09 0.67 -1.79
C GLU A 99 13.09 -0.42 -1.42
N LEU A 100 13.03 -1.50 -2.20
CA LEU A 100 12.17 -2.64 -1.93
C LEU A 100 12.48 -3.31 -0.58
N ALA A 101 13.76 -3.49 -0.27
CA ALA A 101 14.20 -4.07 1.00
C ALA A 101 13.82 -3.18 2.20
N VAL A 102 14.04 -1.88 2.12
CA VAL A 102 13.64 -0.94 3.19
C VAL A 102 12.12 -0.90 3.33
N TYR A 103 11.38 -0.85 2.22
CA TYR A 103 9.92 -0.97 2.26
C TYR A 103 9.48 -2.27 2.96
N GLY A 104 10.05 -3.40 2.55
CA GLY A 104 9.74 -4.73 3.11
C GLY A 104 10.08 -4.86 4.59
N LEU A 105 11.21 -4.30 5.05
CA LEU A 105 11.59 -4.31 6.46
C LEU A 105 10.58 -3.55 7.31
N TRP A 106 10.13 -2.37 6.87
CA TRP A 106 9.19 -1.56 7.63
C TRP A 106 7.78 -2.13 7.63
N VAL A 107 7.28 -2.65 6.50
CA VAL A 107 5.99 -3.33 6.47
C VAL A 107 6.05 -4.65 7.26
N GLY A 108 7.21 -5.32 7.26
CA GLY A 108 7.46 -6.49 8.10
C GLY A 108 7.38 -6.15 9.59
N ALA A 109 8.02 -5.07 10.02
CA ALA A 109 7.95 -4.59 11.39
C ALA A 109 6.51 -4.20 11.79
N LEU A 110 5.76 -3.53 10.90
CA LEU A 110 4.34 -3.25 11.10
C LEU A 110 3.54 -4.54 11.32
N CYS A 111 3.70 -5.52 10.43
CA CYS A 111 3.00 -6.81 10.53
C CYS A 111 3.35 -7.57 11.80
N LEU A 112 4.63 -7.61 12.19
CA LEU A 112 5.07 -8.25 13.43
C LEU A 112 4.49 -7.54 14.66
N THR A 113 4.40 -6.21 14.64
CA THR A 113 3.76 -5.44 15.73
C THR A 113 2.27 -5.76 15.82
N GLY A 114 1.57 -5.88 14.69
CA GLY A 114 0.16 -6.31 14.67
C GLY A 114 -0.02 -7.73 15.21
N LEU A 115 0.81 -8.68 14.76
CA LEU A 115 0.79 -10.05 15.29
C LEU A 115 1.12 -10.09 16.80
N ALA A 116 2.07 -9.27 17.26
CA ALA A 116 2.37 -9.16 18.68
C ALA A 116 1.16 -8.61 19.47
N ALA A 117 0.44 -7.61 18.93
CA ALA A 117 -0.79 -7.13 19.55
C ALA A 117 -1.85 -8.24 19.67
N PHE A 118 -2.04 -9.05 18.62
CA PHE A 118 -2.97 -10.19 18.65
C PHE A 118 -2.53 -11.29 19.63
N PHE A 119 -1.22 -11.49 19.79
CA PHE A 119 -0.69 -12.46 20.75
C PHE A 119 -0.91 -12.03 22.19
N PHE A 120 -0.54 -10.77 22.53
CA PHE A 120 -0.60 -10.29 23.91
C PHE A 120 -2.01 -9.81 24.32
N TRP A 121 -2.79 -9.37 23.35
CA TRP A 121 -4.16 -8.88 23.59
C TRP A 121 -5.08 -9.31 22.45
N PRO A 122 -5.47 -10.59 22.42
CA PRO A 122 -6.39 -11.09 21.41
C PRO A 122 -7.77 -10.42 21.56
N THR A 123 -8.30 -9.96 20.45
CA THR A 123 -9.56 -9.22 20.38
C THR A 123 -10.48 -9.82 19.34
N GLN A 124 -11.79 -9.63 19.52
CA GLN A 124 -12.79 -9.97 18.52
C GLN A 124 -13.84 -8.87 18.43
N ILE A 125 -14.49 -8.78 17.28
CA ILE A 125 -15.66 -7.93 17.13
C ILE A 125 -16.83 -8.53 17.93
N PRO A 126 -17.77 -7.70 18.43
CA PRO A 126 -18.97 -8.22 19.07
C PRO A 126 -19.81 -9.01 18.05
N PRO A 127 -20.58 -10.02 18.51
CA PRO A 127 -21.49 -10.74 17.62
C PRO A 127 -22.56 -9.78 17.08
N ILE A 128 -22.49 -9.47 15.79
CA ILE A 128 -23.44 -8.60 15.11
C ILE A 128 -24.35 -9.48 14.27
N THR A 129 -25.66 -9.40 14.50
CA THR A 129 -26.64 -10.07 13.65
C THR A 129 -26.67 -9.37 12.31
N MET A 130 -26.20 -10.05 11.27
CA MET A 130 -26.23 -9.56 9.90
C MET A 130 -27.46 -10.13 9.16
N PRO A 131 -28.13 -9.32 8.33
CA PRO A 131 -29.16 -9.85 7.45
C PRO A 131 -28.58 -10.93 6.54
N PRO A 132 -29.35 -11.98 6.20
CA PRO A 132 -28.96 -12.94 5.19
C PRO A 132 -28.60 -12.24 3.88
N THR A 133 -27.54 -12.69 3.23
CA THR A 133 -27.12 -12.13 1.94
C THR A 133 -26.59 -13.23 1.03
N ASP A 134 -27.04 -13.22 -0.21
CA ASP A 134 -26.52 -14.07 -1.29
C ASP A 134 -25.43 -13.37 -2.10
N PHE A 135 -24.86 -12.26 -1.57
CA PHE A 135 -23.84 -11.52 -2.29
C PHE A 135 -22.61 -12.40 -2.56
N PRO A 136 -22.17 -12.50 -3.83
CA PRO A 136 -21.08 -13.38 -4.22
C PRO A 136 -19.80 -13.14 -3.38
N GLY A 137 -19.19 -14.20 -2.87
CA GLY A 137 -17.99 -14.14 -2.06
C GLY A 137 -18.21 -13.91 -0.56
N PHE A 138 -19.41 -13.56 -0.10
CA PHE A 138 -19.65 -13.33 1.33
C PHE A 138 -19.54 -14.63 2.15
N ALA A 139 -19.98 -15.75 1.61
CA ALA A 139 -19.82 -17.06 2.24
C ALA A 139 -18.33 -17.45 2.40
N ILE A 140 -17.48 -17.07 1.43
CA ILE A 140 -16.03 -17.27 1.51
C ILE A 140 -15.45 -16.45 2.67
N LEU A 141 -15.87 -15.18 2.78
CA LEU A 141 -15.43 -14.30 3.87
C LEU A 141 -15.75 -14.89 5.24
N GLN A 142 -16.99 -15.36 5.43
CA GLN A 142 -17.42 -15.96 6.69
C GLN A 142 -16.66 -17.24 7.05
N GLY A 143 -16.18 -18.00 6.04
CA GLY A 143 -15.39 -19.22 6.24
C GLY A 143 -13.91 -18.97 6.54
N VAL A 144 -13.37 -17.83 6.13
CA VAL A 144 -11.92 -17.53 6.22
C VAL A 144 -11.62 -16.50 7.29
N ASP A 145 -12.42 -15.45 7.39
CA ASP A 145 -12.20 -14.32 8.28
C ASP A 145 -13.14 -14.45 9.49
N ALA A 146 -12.66 -15.18 10.49
CA ALA A 146 -13.36 -15.24 11.76
C ALA A 146 -13.27 -13.87 12.47
N ALA A 147 -14.24 -13.59 13.36
CA ALA A 147 -14.39 -12.30 14.08
C ALA A 147 -13.21 -11.94 15.01
N GLY A 148 -12.15 -12.73 15.07
CA GLY A 148 -10.98 -12.54 15.94
C GLY A 148 -9.86 -11.73 15.28
N ASN A 149 -8.78 -11.50 16.03
CA ASN A 149 -7.66 -10.64 15.61
C ASN A 149 -8.16 -9.26 15.14
N ALA A 150 -9.10 -8.67 15.89
CA ALA A 150 -9.83 -7.50 15.42
C ALA A 150 -9.01 -6.20 15.55
N CYS A 151 -8.39 -5.96 16.71
CA CYS A 151 -7.66 -4.72 16.99
C CYS A 151 -6.15 -4.97 17.18
N PRO A 152 -5.30 -4.21 16.44
CA PRO A 152 -5.59 -3.21 15.43
C PRO A 152 -6.01 -3.83 14.08
N SER A 153 -6.86 -3.14 13.29
CA SER A 153 -7.20 -3.60 11.96
C SER A 153 -5.97 -3.64 11.05
N MET A 154 -5.49 -4.83 10.73
CA MET A 154 -4.36 -5.00 9.82
C MET A 154 -4.73 -4.62 8.38
N HIS A 155 -5.99 -4.76 7.99
CA HIS A 155 -6.50 -4.28 6.70
C HIS A 155 -6.25 -2.77 6.54
N VAL A 156 -6.63 -2.00 7.56
CA VAL A 156 -6.45 -0.54 7.53
C VAL A 156 -4.99 -0.15 7.72
N ALA A 157 -4.25 -0.83 8.59
CA ALA A 157 -2.84 -0.52 8.85
C ALA A 157 -1.98 -0.67 7.58
N ILE A 158 -2.16 -1.77 6.85
CA ILE A 158 -1.42 -2.01 5.61
C ILE A 158 -1.94 -1.12 4.48
N ALA A 159 -3.26 -0.85 4.42
CA ALA A 159 -3.83 0.02 3.41
C ALA A 159 -3.33 1.47 3.52
N ILE A 160 -3.30 2.06 4.71
CA ILE A 160 -2.79 3.43 4.90
C ILE A 160 -1.28 3.52 4.69
N TYR A 161 -0.52 2.52 5.13
CA TYR A 161 0.91 2.41 4.83
C TYR A 161 1.15 2.43 3.32
N THR A 162 0.40 1.61 2.58
CA THR A 162 0.44 1.54 1.11
C THR A 162 0.04 2.86 0.46
N ALA A 163 -1.08 3.46 0.92
CA ALA A 163 -1.60 4.72 0.39
C ALA A 163 -0.57 5.86 0.45
N ILE A 164 0.08 6.00 1.60
CA ILE A 164 1.07 7.06 1.83
C ILE A 164 2.33 6.81 0.98
N TRP A 165 2.77 5.57 0.81
CA TRP A 165 3.87 5.23 -0.09
C TRP A 165 3.54 5.51 -1.55
N ILE A 166 2.35 5.11 -2.03
CA ILE A 166 1.89 5.40 -3.40
C ILE A 166 1.82 6.90 -3.62
N GLU A 167 1.18 7.65 -2.70
CA GLU A 167 1.09 9.11 -2.78
C GLU A 167 2.47 9.75 -2.89
N HIS A 168 3.41 9.29 -2.07
CA HIS A 168 4.78 9.79 -2.08
C HIS A 168 5.46 9.56 -3.44
N ILE A 169 5.35 8.36 -4.01
CA ILE A 169 5.94 8.02 -5.32
C ILE A 169 5.26 8.83 -6.44
N LEU A 170 3.93 8.91 -6.45
CA LEU A 170 3.17 9.68 -7.45
C LEU A 170 3.55 11.17 -7.42
N ARG A 171 3.70 11.75 -6.22
CA ARG A 171 4.17 13.14 -6.09
C ARG A 171 5.58 13.31 -6.65
N GLN A 172 6.50 12.44 -6.33
CA GLN A 172 7.87 12.49 -6.84
C GLN A 172 7.94 12.35 -8.35
N ALA A 173 7.17 11.44 -8.93
CA ALA A 173 7.09 11.25 -10.37
C ALA A 173 6.41 12.44 -11.08
N GLY A 174 5.72 13.32 -10.33
CA GLY A 174 4.94 14.41 -10.90
C GLY A 174 3.67 13.95 -11.59
N ALA A 175 3.10 12.85 -11.09
CA ALA A 175 1.83 12.34 -11.58
C ALA A 175 0.67 13.34 -11.34
N PRO A 176 -0.35 13.36 -12.20
CA PRO A 176 -1.45 14.29 -12.09
C PRO A 176 -2.24 14.08 -10.80
N MET A 177 -2.85 15.16 -10.29
CA MET A 177 -3.64 15.17 -9.07
C MET A 177 -4.76 14.12 -9.08
N LEU A 178 -5.34 13.85 -10.25
CA LEU A 178 -6.39 12.84 -10.40
C LEU A 178 -5.96 11.46 -9.90
N LEU A 179 -4.75 10.98 -10.27
CA LEU A 179 -4.24 9.68 -9.81
C LEU A 179 -4.01 9.65 -8.29
N ARG A 180 -3.59 10.78 -7.74
CA ARG A 180 -3.38 10.92 -6.29
C ARG A 180 -4.71 10.91 -5.54
N LEU A 181 -5.75 11.55 -6.09
CA LEU A 181 -7.12 11.50 -5.57
C LEU A 181 -7.67 10.07 -5.66
N VAL A 182 -7.49 9.37 -6.78
CA VAL A 182 -7.91 7.97 -6.94
C VAL A 182 -7.23 7.09 -5.88
N ASN A 183 -5.93 7.27 -5.61
CA ASN A 183 -5.24 6.56 -4.54
C ASN A 183 -5.88 6.80 -3.17
N GLY A 184 -6.15 8.06 -2.82
CA GLY A 184 -6.80 8.42 -1.56
C GLY A 184 -8.22 7.87 -1.41
N LEU A 185 -9.02 7.94 -2.48
CA LEU A 185 -10.38 7.41 -2.51
C LEU A 185 -10.40 5.88 -2.42
N TRP A 186 -9.45 5.20 -3.07
CA TRP A 186 -9.32 3.74 -2.98
C TRP A 186 -9.00 3.30 -1.55
N PHE A 187 -8.03 3.96 -0.90
CA PHE A 187 -7.77 3.73 0.52
C PHE A 187 -9.01 3.97 1.39
N ALA A 188 -9.70 5.10 1.20
CA ALA A 188 -10.91 5.43 1.96
C ALA A 188 -12.02 4.38 1.78
N ALA A 189 -12.21 3.90 0.55
CA ALA A 189 -13.18 2.84 0.25
C ALA A 189 -12.80 1.52 0.95
N ILE A 190 -11.51 1.13 0.96
CA ILE A 190 -11.04 -0.06 1.67
C ILE A 190 -11.30 0.11 3.18
N ALA A 191 -10.88 1.22 3.79
CA ALA A 191 -11.06 1.45 5.21
C ALA A 191 -12.54 1.45 5.62
N TRP A 192 -13.39 2.14 4.86
CA TRP A 192 -14.83 2.14 5.08
C TRP A 192 -15.44 0.75 4.94
N SER A 193 -15.01 -0.03 3.93
CA SER A 193 -15.57 -1.35 3.67
C SER A 193 -15.41 -2.31 4.85
N THR A 194 -14.34 -2.19 5.63
CA THR A 194 -14.10 -3.07 6.79
C THR A 194 -15.19 -2.94 7.86
N VAL A 195 -15.71 -1.72 8.06
CA VAL A 195 -16.82 -1.46 8.99
C VAL A 195 -18.17 -1.78 8.35
N ALA A 196 -18.32 -1.47 7.05
CA ALA A 196 -19.58 -1.68 6.32
C ALA A 196 -19.95 -3.16 6.17
N ILE A 197 -18.95 -4.06 6.02
CA ILE A 197 -19.19 -5.52 6.00
C ILE A 197 -19.10 -6.17 7.37
N LYS A 198 -18.95 -5.36 8.45
CA LYS A 198 -18.90 -5.82 9.85
C LYS A 198 -17.73 -6.78 10.15
N GLN A 199 -16.56 -6.55 9.52
CA GLN A 199 -15.33 -7.27 9.86
C GLN A 199 -14.49 -6.54 10.90
N HIS A 200 -14.69 -5.23 11.05
CA HIS A 200 -14.05 -4.39 12.06
C HIS A 200 -15.04 -3.39 12.65
N VAL A 201 -14.73 -2.92 13.84
CA VAL A 201 -15.36 -1.75 14.45
C VAL A 201 -14.50 -0.50 14.26
N VAL A 202 -15.07 0.68 14.44
CA VAL A 202 -14.37 1.96 14.20
C VAL A 202 -13.09 2.07 15.05
N LEU A 203 -13.08 1.56 16.26
CA LEU A 203 -11.87 1.58 17.09
C LEU A 203 -10.72 0.76 16.51
N ASP A 204 -11.01 -0.40 15.89
CA ASP A 204 -10.00 -1.21 15.21
C ASP A 204 -9.41 -0.46 14.03
N VAL A 205 -10.28 0.23 13.27
CA VAL A 205 -9.89 1.06 12.12
C VAL A 205 -8.97 2.18 12.55
N VAL A 206 -9.31 2.89 13.62
CA VAL A 206 -8.47 3.98 14.16
C VAL A 206 -7.14 3.43 14.65
N ALA A 207 -7.13 2.35 15.42
CA ALA A 207 -5.90 1.72 15.90
C ALA A 207 -5.02 1.24 14.73
N GLY A 208 -5.62 0.63 13.70
CA GLY A 208 -4.94 0.22 12.49
C GLY A 208 -4.35 1.41 11.73
N ALA A 209 -5.10 2.51 11.59
CA ALA A 209 -4.61 3.73 10.93
C ALA A 209 -3.40 4.32 11.68
N VAL A 210 -3.48 4.41 13.00
CA VAL A 210 -2.36 4.87 13.85
C VAL A 210 -1.14 3.98 13.66
N LEU A 211 -1.32 2.65 13.72
CA LEU A 211 -0.24 1.69 13.51
C LEU A 211 0.43 1.89 12.13
N GLY A 212 -0.36 1.97 11.06
CA GLY A 212 0.16 2.18 9.72
C GLY A 212 0.94 3.49 9.59
N ILE A 213 0.44 4.59 10.18
CA ILE A 213 1.10 5.90 10.17
C ILE A 213 2.42 5.86 10.94
N VAL A 214 2.45 5.25 12.12
CA VAL A 214 3.65 5.12 12.96
C VAL A 214 4.78 4.42 12.18
N PHE A 215 4.47 3.44 11.36
CA PHE A 215 5.49 2.71 10.58
C PHE A 215 5.82 3.34 9.23
N VAL A 216 4.87 4.00 8.57
CA VAL A 216 5.14 4.60 7.26
C VAL A 216 6.02 5.85 7.36
N LEU A 217 5.85 6.67 8.40
CA LEU A 217 6.63 7.90 8.53
C LEU A 217 8.14 7.65 8.63
N PRO A 218 8.65 6.79 9.54
CA PRO A 218 10.07 6.44 9.55
C PRO A 218 10.50 5.69 8.30
N SER A 219 9.66 4.84 7.72
CA SER A 219 9.92 4.14 6.46
C SER A 219 10.25 5.14 5.33
N LEU A 220 9.49 6.22 5.22
CA LEU A 220 9.77 7.30 4.27
C LEU A 220 10.98 8.13 4.64
N ARG A 221 11.23 8.35 5.93
CA ARG A 221 12.38 9.15 6.43
C ARG A 221 13.71 8.47 6.16
N TRP A 222 13.78 7.14 6.31
CA TRP A 222 14.99 6.34 6.15
C TRP A 222 15.09 5.61 4.82
N ARG A 223 14.18 5.92 3.89
CA ARG A 223 14.29 5.37 2.54
C ARG A 223 15.62 5.76 1.89
N PRO A 224 16.20 4.89 1.07
CA PRO A 224 17.35 5.24 0.27
C PRO A 224 17.00 6.44 -0.63
N ARG A 225 17.86 7.46 -0.64
CA ARG A 225 17.74 8.50 -1.65
C ARG A 225 17.96 7.85 -3.02
N PRO A 226 17.15 8.18 -4.05
CA PRO A 226 17.42 7.72 -5.39
C PRO A 226 18.87 8.10 -5.70
N ALA A 227 19.73 7.10 -5.89
CA ALA A 227 21.04 7.38 -6.49
C ALA A 227 20.74 8.07 -7.82
N ALA A 228 21.49 9.12 -8.14
CA ALA A 228 21.47 9.70 -9.48
C ALA A 228 21.46 8.52 -10.46
N ILE A 229 20.46 8.48 -11.35
CA ILE A 229 20.25 7.32 -12.22
C ILE A 229 21.56 7.08 -12.93
N PRO A 230 22.19 5.90 -12.80
CA PRO A 230 23.43 5.63 -13.48
C PRO A 230 23.18 5.83 -14.98
N ALA A 231 24.19 6.35 -15.70
CA ALA A 231 24.21 6.59 -17.13
C ALA A 231 23.84 5.39 -18.03
N ILE A 232 23.49 4.25 -17.46
CA ILE A 232 22.93 3.08 -18.14
C ILE A 232 21.67 3.44 -18.96
N TRP A 233 21.02 4.57 -18.66
CA TRP A 233 19.83 5.05 -19.39
C TRP A 233 20.14 5.95 -20.57
N SER A 234 21.34 6.54 -20.66
CA SER A 234 21.78 7.28 -21.86
C SER A 234 21.92 6.35 -23.07
N GLY A 235 22.32 5.11 -22.87
CA GLY A 235 22.43 4.12 -23.95
C GLY A 235 21.08 3.60 -24.51
N TYR A 236 19.99 3.68 -23.75
CA TYR A 236 18.66 3.28 -24.26
C TYR A 236 18.05 4.35 -25.18
N HIS A 237 18.35 5.63 -24.97
CA HIS A 237 17.88 6.71 -25.83
C HIS A 237 18.61 6.75 -27.17
N GLU A 238 19.90 6.42 -27.23
CA GLU A 238 20.64 6.34 -28.50
C GLU A 238 20.23 5.14 -29.36
N ALA A 239 19.77 4.04 -28.75
CA ALA A 239 19.38 2.83 -29.48
C ALA A 239 17.93 2.86 -30.02
N THR A 240 17.07 3.77 -29.56
CA THR A 240 15.64 3.79 -29.93
C THR A 240 15.19 4.98 -30.74
N LEU A 241 16.05 5.97 -30.96
CA LEU A 241 15.77 7.05 -31.91
C LEU A 241 16.20 6.61 -33.31
N PRO A 242 15.28 6.58 -34.31
CA PRO A 242 15.69 6.39 -35.71
C PRO A 242 16.64 7.54 -36.07
N ALA A 243 17.79 7.19 -36.61
CA ALA A 243 18.78 8.15 -37.13
C ALA A 243 18.12 9.12 -38.13
N GLY A 244 17.61 10.23 -37.62
CA GLY A 244 17.05 11.31 -38.39
C GLY A 244 18.15 11.94 -39.21
N ARG A 245 18.14 11.70 -40.53
CA ARG A 245 18.95 12.37 -41.51
C ARG A 245 18.69 13.88 -41.46
N PHE A 246 19.51 14.62 -40.74
CA PHE A 246 19.66 16.06 -41.02
C PHE A 246 20.95 16.30 -41.75
N GLY A 247 20.88 16.04 -43.05
CA GLY A 247 21.86 16.52 -44.02
C GLY A 247 21.66 18.02 -44.23
N GLY A 248 22.30 18.85 -43.43
CA GLY A 248 22.43 20.28 -43.68
C GLY A 248 23.48 20.51 -44.76
N ARG A 249 23.05 20.82 -45.98
CA ARG A 249 23.90 21.36 -47.05
C ARG A 249 24.51 22.69 -46.60
N ALA A 250 25.79 22.71 -46.31
CA ALA A 250 26.58 23.93 -46.28
C ALA A 250 26.65 24.51 -47.69
N ARG A 251 25.98 25.63 -47.96
CA ARG A 251 26.24 26.47 -49.10
C ARG A 251 27.55 27.22 -48.89
N ARG A 252 28.56 26.90 -49.68
CA ARG A 252 29.70 27.78 -49.92
C ARG A 252 29.27 28.81 -50.99
N SER A 253 29.45 30.04 -50.70
CA SER A 253 29.75 31.14 -51.62
C SER A 253 30.50 32.21 -50.84
#